data_40122e37fddc09eb5e5580f71e1bba49
#
_entry.id   40122e37fddc09eb5e5580f71e1bba49
#
_cell.length_a   1.000
_cell.length_b   1.000
_cell.length_c   1.000
_cell.angle_alpha   90.00
_cell.angle_beta   90.00
_cell.angle_gamma   90.00
#
_symmetry.space_group_name_H-M   'P 1'
#
loop_
_entity.id
_entity.type
_entity.pdbx_description
1 polymer ?
#
loop_
_entity_poly.entity_id
_entity_poly.type
_entity_poly.pdbx_seq_one_letter_code
_entity_poly.pdbx_strand_id
1 'polypeptide(L)'
;MKRHRIVAAAVLTLGAAAASAGDDAQLRAADPAELSYTYAVGAFAPEYTPPAPGSYTLPPIDTVTDHALLGADGRPTTLFALTQGRLAVVAFVYTTCIEATGCPLSLAVLHRLDRAIAADAELARRVVLVTISFDPERDTPARMAVMRSFHAPASDWRFATTRDEAELQPLLADFDQPVAKLRFADGAWSGLFRHVLKVFLLDGESRVRNVYSVGLLDATLVLTDLRTLLLASRRSPG
;
A
#
# COMPACT_ATOMS: atom_id res chain seq x y z
N MET A 1 46.36 -76.42 -19.68
CA MET A 1 44.93 -76.18 -19.74
C MET A 1 44.68 -74.84 -19.05
N LYS A 2 44.57 -73.72 -19.76
CA LYS A 2 44.33 -72.39 -19.22
C LYS A 2 42.90 -71.98 -19.60
N ARG A 3 42.01 -71.79 -18.63
CA ARG A 3 40.65 -71.32 -18.80
C ARG A 3 40.61 -69.80 -18.85
N HIS A 4 40.19 -69.22 -19.96
CA HIS A 4 39.96 -67.80 -20.10
C HIS A 4 38.57 -67.47 -19.53
N ARG A 5 38.51 -66.54 -18.59
CA ARG A 5 37.29 -65.96 -18.06
C ARG A 5 37.02 -64.68 -18.88
N ILE A 6 35.89 -64.70 -19.58
CA ILE A 6 35.35 -63.51 -20.23
C ILE A 6 34.65 -62.67 -19.20
N VAL A 7 35.09 -61.45 -19.04
CA VAL A 7 34.43 -60.44 -18.20
C VAL A 7 33.53 -59.65 -19.12
N ALA A 8 32.22 -59.77 -18.89
CA ALA A 8 31.22 -58.96 -19.57
C ALA A 8 31.15 -57.58 -18.90
N ALA A 9 31.48 -56.54 -19.63
CA ALA A 9 31.31 -55.15 -19.20
C ALA A 9 29.84 -54.75 -19.43
N ALA A 10 29.12 -54.47 -18.34
CA ALA A 10 27.79 -53.87 -18.38
C ALA A 10 27.93 -52.37 -18.65
N VAL A 11 27.45 -51.94 -19.82
CA VAL A 11 27.33 -50.51 -20.14
C VAL A 11 26.07 -50.00 -19.48
N LEU A 12 26.20 -49.18 -18.39
CA LEU A 12 25.12 -48.39 -17.83
C LEU A 12 24.88 -47.20 -18.76
N THR A 13 23.80 -47.23 -19.47
CA THR A 13 23.26 -46.03 -20.14
C THR A 13 22.58 -45.17 -19.08
N LEU A 14 23.22 -44.04 -18.70
CA LEU A 14 22.53 -42.98 -18.00
C LEU A 14 21.47 -42.37 -18.92
N GLY A 15 20.21 -42.69 -18.64
CA GLY A 15 19.07 -41.96 -19.19
C GLY A 15 19.08 -40.56 -18.58
N ALA A 16 19.48 -39.55 -19.35
CA ALA A 16 19.23 -38.17 -19.03
C ALA A 16 17.72 -37.95 -19.02
N ALA A 17 17.15 -37.75 -17.84
CA ALA A 17 15.81 -37.26 -17.72
C ALA A 17 15.75 -35.88 -18.40
N ALA A 18 15.09 -35.80 -19.54
CA ALA A 18 14.70 -34.54 -20.15
C ALA A 18 13.71 -33.88 -19.18
N ALA A 19 14.20 -32.95 -18.38
CA ALA A 19 13.35 -32.05 -17.63
C ALA A 19 12.45 -31.35 -18.65
N SER A 20 11.16 -31.38 -18.38
CA SER A 20 10.12 -30.89 -19.26
C SER A 20 10.31 -29.39 -19.53
N ALA A 21 10.84 -29.07 -20.71
CA ALA A 21 10.84 -27.70 -21.24
C ALA A 21 9.43 -27.20 -21.59
N GLY A 22 8.38 -27.97 -21.26
CA GLY A 22 7.00 -27.68 -21.58
C GLY A 22 6.40 -26.58 -20.69
N ASP A 23 6.72 -26.57 -19.40
CA ASP A 23 6.11 -25.59 -18.48
C ASP A 23 6.71 -24.19 -18.64
N ASP A 24 8.00 -24.11 -18.90
CA ASP A 24 8.66 -22.81 -19.19
C ASP A 24 8.24 -22.21 -20.54
N ALA A 25 7.90 -23.03 -21.52
CA ALA A 25 7.43 -22.56 -22.81
C ALA A 25 5.97 -22.05 -22.75
N GLN A 26 5.13 -22.67 -21.92
CA GLN A 26 3.76 -22.20 -21.70
C GLN A 26 3.70 -20.89 -20.91
N LEU A 27 4.59 -20.71 -19.93
CA LEU A 27 4.72 -19.43 -19.19
C LEU A 27 5.29 -18.30 -20.07
N ARG A 28 6.07 -18.64 -21.11
CA ARG A 28 6.61 -17.66 -22.07
C ARG A 28 5.69 -17.35 -23.25
N ALA A 29 4.70 -18.20 -23.48
CA ALA A 29 3.74 -18.04 -24.58
C ALA A 29 2.45 -17.32 -24.17
N ALA A 30 2.28 -16.97 -22.88
CA ALA A 30 1.19 -16.09 -22.47
C ALA A 30 1.47 -14.70 -23.06
N ASP A 31 0.61 -14.24 -23.96
CA ASP A 31 0.67 -12.87 -24.48
C ASP A 31 0.59 -11.90 -23.28
N PRO A 32 1.59 -11.01 -23.09
CA PRO A 32 1.52 -10.01 -22.02
C PRO A 32 0.25 -9.16 -22.04
N ALA A 33 -0.43 -9.05 -23.18
CA ALA A 33 -1.74 -8.42 -23.30
C ALA A 33 -2.90 -9.26 -22.71
N GLU A 34 -2.73 -10.57 -22.56
CA GLU A 34 -3.70 -11.45 -21.90
C GLU A 34 -3.50 -11.51 -20.38
N LEU A 35 -2.31 -11.17 -19.88
CA LEU A 35 -2.05 -10.98 -18.46
C LEU A 35 -2.46 -9.56 -18.11
N SER A 36 -3.72 -9.38 -17.77
CA SER A 36 -4.31 -8.05 -17.50
C SER A 36 -3.57 -7.20 -16.45
N TYR A 37 -2.54 -7.71 -15.78
CA TYR A 37 -1.78 -6.93 -14.80
C TYR A 37 -0.35 -7.47 -14.60
N THR A 38 0.63 -6.89 -15.28
CA THR A 38 2.04 -7.13 -14.96
C THR A 38 2.60 -5.90 -14.24
N TYR A 39 2.81 -5.98 -12.93
CA TYR A 39 3.44 -4.91 -12.17
C TYR A 39 4.91 -5.24 -11.90
N ALA A 40 5.82 -4.36 -12.29
CA ALA A 40 7.02 -4.18 -11.52
C ALA A 40 6.67 -3.33 -10.29
N VAL A 41 7.18 -3.67 -9.10
CA VAL A 41 6.96 -2.92 -7.87
C VAL A 41 7.28 -1.44 -8.09
N GLY A 42 6.32 -0.56 -7.85
CA GLY A 42 6.47 0.87 -8.07
C GLY A 42 6.40 1.36 -9.52
N ALA A 43 6.14 0.47 -10.49
CA ALA A 43 6.05 0.80 -11.92
C ALA A 43 4.62 0.63 -12.48
N PHE A 44 3.60 0.58 -11.63
CA PHE A 44 2.22 0.58 -12.11
C PHE A 44 1.95 1.85 -12.92
N ALA A 45 1.60 1.69 -14.18
CA ALA A 45 1.06 2.74 -15.03
C ALA A 45 -0.35 2.30 -15.44
N PRO A 46 -1.39 3.07 -15.12
CA PRO A 46 -2.74 2.74 -15.54
C PRO A 46 -2.81 2.74 -17.07
N GLU A 47 -3.48 1.75 -17.66
CA GLU A 47 -3.72 1.67 -19.10
C GLU A 47 -4.83 2.63 -19.59
N TYR A 48 -5.19 3.61 -18.78
CA TYR A 48 -6.18 4.62 -19.09
C TYR A 48 -5.64 6.02 -18.79
N THR A 49 -6.16 7.01 -19.51
CA THR A 49 -5.91 8.40 -19.18
C THR A 49 -6.92 8.84 -18.12
N PRO A 50 -6.48 9.28 -16.92
CA PRO A 50 -7.40 9.85 -15.94
C PRO A 50 -8.22 10.99 -16.53
N PRO A 51 -9.50 11.15 -16.14
CA PRO A 51 -10.31 12.27 -16.62
C PRO A 51 -9.70 13.60 -16.15
N ALA A 52 -9.99 14.69 -16.88
CA ALA A 52 -9.48 16.01 -16.50
C ALA A 52 -9.98 16.39 -15.08
N PRO A 53 -9.14 17.02 -14.22
CA PRO A 53 -9.57 17.50 -12.92
C PRO A 53 -10.80 18.39 -13.00
N GLY A 54 -11.82 18.14 -12.18
CA GLY A 54 -13.07 18.90 -12.15
C GLY A 54 -14.08 18.57 -13.24
N SER A 55 -13.81 17.60 -14.13
CA SER A 55 -14.77 17.10 -15.13
C SER A 55 -15.76 16.08 -14.54
N TYR A 56 -15.57 15.66 -13.32
CA TYR A 56 -16.41 14.69 -12.60
C TYR A 56 -16.54 15.11 -11.12
N THR A 57 -17.40 14.40 -10.39
CA THR A 57 -17.61 14.61 -8.97
C THR A 57 -17.18 13.38 -8.17
N LEU A 58 -16.76 13.62 -6.95
CA LEU A 58 -16.43 12.58 -5.96
C LEU A 58 -17.44 12.73 -4.80
N PRO A 59 -18.60 12.06 -4.86
CA PRO A 59 -19.57 12.11 -3.75
C PRO A 59 -18.96 11.48 -2.50
N PRO A 60 -19.41 11.86 -1.28
CA PRO A 60 -19.03 11.16 -0.06
C PRO A 60 -19.45 9.70 -0.13
N ILE A 61 -18.55 8.80 0.25
CA ILE A 61 -18.79 7.35 0.34
C ILE A 61 -19.14 7.00 1.79
N ASP A 62 -18.40 7.60 2.73
CA ASP A 62 -18.55 7.36 4.16
C ASP A 62 -18.02 8.58 4.93
N THR A 63 -18.11 8.56 6.27
CA THR A 63 -17.57 9.59 7.16
C THR A 63 -16.84 8.90 8.29
N VAL A 64 -15.59 9.28 8.54
CA VAL A 64 -14.79 8.75 9.64
C VAL A 64 -14.87 9.66 10.86
N THR A 65 -14.78 9.07 12.05
CA THR A 65 -14.79 9.78 13.32
C THR A 65 -13.36 10.08 13.80
N ASP A 66 -13.21 10.84 14.88
CA ASP A 66 -11.89 11.12 15.45
C ASP A 66 -11.42 9.95 16.30
N HIS A 67 -10.15 9.59 16.15
CA HIS A 67 -9.52 8.49 16.83
C HIS A 67 -8.20 8.92 17.48
N ALA A 68 -7.96 8.41 18.70
CA ALA A 68 -6.71 8.63 19.41
C ALA A 68 -5.53 7.96 18.68
N LEU A 69 -4.43 8.67 18.57
CA LEU A 69 -3.21 8.23 17.93
C LEU A 69 -1.97 8.69 18.73
N LEU A 70 -0.84 8.10 18.43
CA LEU A 70 0.48 8.54 18.83
C LEU A 70 1.26 8.98 17.59
N GLY A 71 1.68 10.24 17.56
CA GLY A 71 2.56 10.75 16.51
C GLY A 71 3.93 10.08 16.54
N ALA A 72 4.67 10.16 15.44
CA ALA A 72 6.06 9.65 15.37
C ALA A 72 7.00 10.36 16.38
N ASP A 73 6.61 11.51 16.91
CA ASP A 73 7.31 12.22 17.99
C ASP A 73 6.98 11.70 19.41
N GLY A 74 6.14 10.67 19.48
CA GLY A 74 5.67 10.05 20.73
C GLY A 74 4.57 10.83 21.45
N ARG A 75 4.10 11.95 20.89
CA ARG A 75 3.04 12.74 21.50
C ARG A 75 1.67 12.21 21.18
N PRO A 76 0.73 12.23 22.14
CA PRO A 76 -0.66 11.96 21.86
C PRO A 76 -1.21 12.96 20.83
N THR A 77 -1.97 12.45 19.89
CA THR A 77 -2.65 13.22 18.84
C THR A 77 -3.96 12.55 18.49
N THR A 78 -4.68 13.07 17.51
CA THR A 78 -5.87 12.41 16.96
C THR A 78 -5.84 12.43 15.45
N LEU A 79 -6.70 11.64 14.81
CA LEU A 79 -6.85 11.63 13.35
C LEU A 79 -7.18 13.05 12.85
N PHE A 80 -8.12 13.75 13.50
CA PHE A 80 -8.51 15.10 13.09
C PHE A 80 -7.41 16.13 13.34
N ALA A 81 -6.64 15.98 14.42
CA ALA A 81 -5.47 16.81 14.65
C ALA A 81 -4.37 16.59 13.61
N LEU A 82 -4.26 15.38 13.04
CA LEU A 82 -3.35 15.10 11.92
C LEU A 82 -3.86 15.66 10.59
N THR A 83 -5.16 15.59 10.32
CA THR A 83 -5.73 16.07 9.04
C THR A 83 -5.96 17.58 9.02
N GLN A 84 -6.27 18.19 10.18
CA GLN A 84 -6.48 19.64 10.36
C GLN A 84 -7.52 20.24 9.41
N GLY A 85 -8.58 19.51 9.07
CA GLY A 85 -9.61 19.96 8.14
C GLY A 85 -9.13 20.16 6.69
N ARG A 86 -8.00 19.53 6.33
CA ARG A 86 -7.47 19.53 4.96
C ARG A 86 -7.90 18.27 4.19
N LEU A 87 -7.69 18.27 2.90
CA LEU A 87 -7.72 17.03 2.13
C LEU A 87 -6.63 16.11 2.65
N ALA A 88 -6.97 14.86 2.98
CA ALA A 88 -6.01 13.91 3.51
C ALA A 88 -5.95 12.63 2.69
N VAL A 89 -4.74 12.14 2.41
CA VAL A 89 -4.52 10.81 1.86
C VAL A 89 -4.01 9.93 2.98
N VAL A 90 -4.84 8.97 3.42
CA VAL A 90 -4.58 8.12 4.58
C VAL A 90 -4.25 6.70 4.11
N ALA A 91 -3.13 6.16 4.56
CA ALA A 91 -2.69 4.80 4.28
C ALA A 91 -2.41 4.03 5.57
N PHE A 92 -2.82 2.78 5.61
CA PHE A 92 -2.52 1.85 6.69
C PHE A 92 -1.38 0.92 6.29
N VAL A 93 -0.38 0.78 7.15
CA VAL A 93 0.84 -0.01 6.89
C VAL A 93 1.27 -0.79 8.13
N TYR A 94 2.27 -1.67 7.98
CA TYR A 94 3.11 -2.13 9.09
C TYR A 94 4.57 -2.23 8.61
N THR A 95 5.53 -1.92 9.49
CA THR A 95 6.93 -1.71 9.09
C THR A 95 7.65 -2.97 8.63
N THR A 96 7.16 -4.15 9.01
CA THR A 96 7.74 -5.45 8.62
C THR A 96 7.04 -6.09 7.42
N CYS A 97 6.22 -5.35 6.68
CA CYS A 97 5.56 -5.84 5.47
C CYS A 97 6.58 -6.08 4.36
N ILE A 98 6.64 -7.32 3.87
CA ILE A 98 7.51 -7.72 2.76
C ILE A 98 6.74 -7.97 1.46
N GLU A 99 5.42 -7.85 1.49
CA GLU A 99 4.55 -8.08 0.33
C GLU A 99 4.65 -6.91 -0.65
N ALA A 100 5.23 -7.15 -1.81
CA ALA A 100 5.56 -6.11 -2.78
C ALA A 100 4.36 -5.28 -3.25
N THR A 101 3.18 -5.90 -3.37
CA THR A 101 1.91 -5.26 -3.75
C THR A 101 1.11 -4.74 -2.55
N GLY A 102 1.65 -4.85 -1.34
CA GLY A 102 1.08 -4.35 -0.09
C GLY A 102 1.63 -2.97 0.31
N CYS A 103 2.15 -2.88 1.54
CA CYS A 103 2.68 -1.63 2.09
C CYS A 103 3.78 -0.98 1.23
N PRO A 104 4.75 -1.73 0.62
CA PRO A 104 5.74 -1.14 -0.27
C PRO A 104 5.14 -0.39 -1.46
N LEU A 105 4.09 -0.94 -2.11
CA LEU A 105 3.39 -0.26 -3.20
C LEU A 105 2.72 1.03 -2.70
N SER A 106 1.98 0.95 -1.59
CA SER A 106 1.33 2.10 -0.97
C SER A 106 2.34 3.22 -0.69
N LEU A 107 3.44 2.89 -0.02
CA LEU A 107 4.49 3.85 0.32
C LEU A 107 5.19 4.43 -0.92
N ALA A 108 5.40 3.64 -1.98
CA ALA A 108 5.97 4.12 -3.24
C ALA A 108 5.04 5.15 -3.93
N VAL A 109 3.73 4.92 -3.91
CA VAL A 109 2.75 5.88 -4.44
C VAL A 109 2.69 7.13 -3.57
N LEU A 110 2.64 6.99 -2.24
CA LEU A 110 2.68 8.14 -1.32
C LEU A 110 3.95 8.97 -1.50
N HIS A 111 5.10 8.34 -1.76
CA HIS A 111 6.33 9.07 -2.03
C HIS A 111 6.28 9.89 -3.31
N ARG A 112 5.64 9.39 -4.37
CA ARG A 112 5.38 10.17 -5.60
C ARG A 112 4.42 11.32 -5.34
N LEU A 113 3.36 11.10 -4.55
CA LEU A 113 2.42 12.14 -4.12
C LEU A 113 3.13 13.22 -3.30
N ASP A 114 3.97 12.83 -2.34
CA ASP A 114 4.76 13.75 -1.51
C ASP A 114 5.57 14.73 -2.37
N ARG A 115 6.28 14.23 -3.38
CA ARG A 115 7.06 15.07 -4.30
C ARG A 115 6.18 15.99 -5.14
N ALA A 116 5.07 15.47 -5.66
CA ALA A 116 4.15 16.25 -6.46
C ALA A 116 3.42 17.34 -5.63
N ILE A 117 3.03 17.01 -4.40
CA ILE A 117 2.42 17.96 -3.46
C ILE A 117 3.42 19.05 -3.08
N ALA A 118 4.66 18.71 -2.77
CA ALA A 118 5.70 19.68 -2.43
C ALA A 118 6.03 20.64 -3.57
N ALA A 119 5.89 20.21 -4.83
CA ALA A 119 6.12 21.03 -6.01
C ALA A 119 4.96 21.97 -6.36
N ASP A 120 3.78 21.83 -5.75
CA ASP A 120 2.58 22.64 -6.01
C ASP A 120 2.18 23.39 -4.72
N ALA A 121 2.30 24.72 -4.72
CA ALA A 121 2.06 25.53 -3.53
C ALA A 121 0.62 25.47 -3.01
N GLU A 122 -0.37 25.19 -3.86
CA GLU A 122 -1.75 25.02 -3.41
C GLU A 122 -1.94 23.65 -2.75
N LEU A 123 -1.47 22.58 -3.39
CA LEU A 123 -1.50 21.25 -2.81
C LEU A 123 -0.75 21.21 -1.48
N ALA A 124 0.44 21.82 -1.39
CA ALA A 124 1.23 21.85 -0.16
C ALA A 124 0.51 22.48 1.03
N ARG A 125 -0.36 23.48 0.79
CA ARG A 125 -1.18 24.10 1.85
C ARG A 125 -2.44 23.32 2.18
N ARG A 126 -3.04 22.62 1.22
CA ARG A 126 -4.39 22.08 1.31
C ARG A 126 -4.43 20.56 1.50
N VAL A 127 -3.30 19.88 1.33
CA VAL A 127 -3.21 18.42 1.39
C VAL A 127 -2.25 17.97 2.48
N VAL A 128 -2.59 16.89 3.15
CA VAL A 128 -1.73 16.18 4.08
C VAL A 128 -1.70 14.70 3.73
N LEU A 129 -0.54 14.07 3.81
CA LEU A 129 -0.39 12.62 3.75
C LEU A 129 -0.33 12.08 5.19
N VAL A 130 -1.02 10.99 5.47
CA VAL A 130 -1.02 10.35 6.79
C VAL A 130 -0.77 8.87 6.61
N THR A 131 0.28 8.36 7.25
CA THR A 131 0.58 6.93 7.32
C THR A 131 0.39 6.45 8.74
N ILE A 132 -0.51 5.49 8.93
CA ILE A 132 -0.85 4.93 10.26
C ILE A 132 -0.44 3.46 10.27
N SER A 133 0.30 3.03 11.29
CA SER A 133 0.57 1.61 11.46
C SER A 133 -0.62 0.90 12.10
N PHE A 134 -0.89 -0.31 11.61
CA PHE A 134 -1.85 -1.24 12.22
C PHE A 134 -1.16 -2.36 13.04
N ASP A 135 0.11 -2.18 13.40
CA ASP A 135 0.87 -3.10 14.27
C ASP A 135 1.46 -2.35 15.48
N PRO A 136 0.63 -1.85 16.40
CA PRO A 136 1.11 -1.03 17.51
C PRO A 136 2.06 -1.77 18.47
N GLU A 137 2.03 -3.10 18.49
CA GLU A 137 2.96 -3.89 19.30
C GLU A 137 4.41 -3.75 18.85
N ARG A 138 4.66 -3.62 17.54
CA ARG A 138 6.00 -3.51 16.95
C ARG A 138 6.30 -2.11 16.43
N ASP A 139 5.31 -1.43 15.91
CA ASP A 139 5.47 -0.13 15.27
C ASP A 139 5.22 1.00 16.28
N THR A 140 6.10 1.07 17.27
CA THR A 140 6.11 2.14 18.28
C THR A 140 6.32 3.51 17.62
N PRO A 141 6.02 4.65 18.33
CA PRO A 141 6.33 5.99 17.83
C PRO A 141 7.77 6.15 17.34
N ALA A 142 8.73 5.59 18.08
CA ALA A 142 10.15 5.62 17.69
C ALA A 142 10.39 4.89 16.34
N ARG A 143 9.72 3.78 16.10
CA ARG A 143 9.81 3.05 14.84
C ARG A 143 9.14 3.81 13.69
N MET A 144 8.03 4.47 13.96
CA MET A 144 7.38 5.37 13.00
C MET A 144 8.25 6.60 12.68
N ALA A 145 9.02 7.10 13.65
CA ALA A 145 10.00 8.16 13.41
C ALA A 145 11.14 7.71 12.47
N VAL A 146 11.62 6.47 12.65
CA VAL A 146 12.62 5.89 11.73
C VAL A 146 12.04 5.76 10.32
N MET A 147 10.82 5.24 10.18
CA MET A 147 10.13 5.16 8.89
C MET A 147 9.99 6.55 8.24
N ARG A 148 9.55 7.54 9.00
CA ARG A 148 9.46 8.92 8.53
C ARG A 148 10.81 9.45 8.04
N SER A 149 11.88 9.23 8.80
CA SER A 149 13.24 9.66 8.43
C SER A 149 13.72 8.98 7.15
N PHE A 150 13.42 7.69 6.97
CA PHE A 150 13.76 6.94 5.76
C PHE A 150 13.07 7.50 4.51
N HIS A 151 11.78 7.87 4.61
CA HIS A 151 11.05 8.47 3.50
C HIS A 151 11.39 9.92 3.24
N ALA A 152 12.02 10.62 4.19
CA ALA A 152 12.44 12.03 4.07
C ALA A 152 11.37 12.91 3.41
N PRO A 153 10.20 13.12 4.04
CA PRO A 153 9.08 13.86 3.45
C PRO A 153 9.46 15.25 2.95
N ALA A 154 9.01 15.60 1.75
CA ALA A 154 9.16 16.93 1.17
C ALA A 154 7.92 17.82 1.41
N SER A 155 6.75 17.20 1.64
CA SER A 155 5.49 17.86 1.99
C SER A 155 5.08 17.52 3.43
N ASP A 156 3.86 17.92 3.83
CA ASP A 156 3.31 17.54 5.13
C ASP A 156 2.84 16.06 5.09
N TRP A 157 3.78 15.17 5.35
CA TRP A 157 3.53 13.74 5.45
C TRP A 157 3.76 13.27 6.89
N ARG A 158 2.70 12.86 7.55
CA ARG A 158 2.63 12.51 8.96
C ARG A 158 2.60 11.02 9.17
N PHE A 159 3.27 10.56 10.23
CA PHE A 159 3.37 9.14 10.57
C PHE A 159 2.87 8.97 12.00
N ALA A 160 2.03 7.96 12.20
CA ALA A 160 1.39 7.69 13.49
C ALA A 160 1.18 6.18 13.71
N THR A 161 0.90 5.85 14.95
CA THR A 161 0.45 4.53 15.39
C THR A 161 -0.62 4.72 16.46
N THR A 162 -1.25 3.65 16.95
CA THR A 162 -2.09 3.68 18.15
C THR A 162 -1.26 3.25 19.37
N ARG A 163 -1.79 3.46 20.58
CA ARG A 163 -1.12 3.00 21.80
C ARG A 163 -1.11 1.47 21.90
N ASP A 164 -2.20 0.87 21.50
CA ASP A 164 -2.44 -0.56 21.56
C ASP A 164 -3.49 -1.00 20.53
N GLU A 165 -3.80 -2.29 20.54
CA GLU A 165 -4.79 -2.88 19.67
C GLU A 165 -6.23 -2.46 20.00
N ALA A 166 -6.51 -2.10 21.27
CA ALA A 166 -7.85 -1.64 21.68
C ALA A 166 -8.20 -0.26 21.07
N GLU A 167 -7.21 0.64 20.96
CA GLU A 167 -7.37 1.91 20.23
C GLU A 167 -7.37 1.69 18.70
N LEU A 168 -6.67 0.68 18.19
CA LEU A 168 -6.57 0.39 16.77
C LEU A 168 -7.87 -0.14 16.16
N GLN A 169 -8.55 -1.06 16.86
CA GLN A 169 -9.71 -1.77 16.30
C GLN A 169 -10.86 -0.84 15.88
N PRO A 170 -11.32 0.14 16.69
CA PRO A 170 -12.36 1.06 16.26
C PRO A 170 -11.90 1.95 15.08
N LEU A 171 -10.64 2.34 15.02
CA LEU A 171 -10.10 3.08 13.88
C LEU A 171 -10.17 2.25 12.58
N LEU A 172 -9.73 0.99 12.61
CA LEU A 172 -9.81 0.11 11.44
C LEU A 172 -11.24 -0.17 11.01
N ALA A 173 -12.15 -0.33 11.97
CA ALA A 173 -13.58 -0.54 11.70
C ALA A 173 -14.20 0.67 11.00
N ASP A 174 -13.88 1.88 11.43
CA ASP A 174 -14.37 3.14 10.89
C ASP A 174 -13.91 3.37 9.43
N PHE A 175 -12.75 2.85 9.08
CA PHE A 175 -12.24 2.84 7.70
C PHE A 175 -12.63 1.59 6.90
N ASP A 176 -13.45 0.69 7.44
CA ASP A 176 -13.68 -0.62 6.81
C ASP A 176 -12.37 -1.27 6.33
N GLN A 177 -11.33 -1.20 7.17
CA GLN A 177 -9.99 -1.75 6.92
C GLN A 177 -9.78 -3.04 7.70
N PRO A 178 -10.22 -4.22 7.18
CA PRO A 178 -10.04 -5.47 7.90
C PRO A 178 -8.57 -5.86 7.98
N VAL A 179 -8.11 -6.15 9.18
CA VAL A 179 -6.75 -6.63 9.46
C VAL A 179 -6.84 -7.81 10.43
N ALA A 180 -6.14 -8.90 10.15
CA ALA A 180 -6.07 -10.06 11.02
C ALA A 180 -4.65 -10.63 11.09
N LYS A 181 -4.18 -10.95 12.30
CA LYS A 181 -2.89 -11.64 12.52
C LYS A 181 -2.96 -13.06 11.95
N LEU A 182 -2.05 -13.42 11.04
CA LEU A 182 -1.92 -14.78 10.55
C LEU A 182 -1.20 -15.64 11.61
N ARG A 183 -1.79 -16.79 11.93
CA ARG A 183 -1.24 -17.71 12.94
C ARG A 183 -0.87 -19.04 12.31
N PHE A 184 0.19 -19.66 12.84
CA PHE A 184 0.53 -21.05 12.57
C PHE A 184 -0.53 -21.99 13.17
N ALA A 185 -0.46 -23.29 12.81
CA ALA A 185 -1.39 -24.31 13.30
C ALA A 185 -1.33 -24.50 14.84
N ASP A 186 -0.21 -24.20 15.46
CA ASP A 186 -0.02 -24.20 16.92
C ASP A 186 -0.57 -22.96 17.65
N GLY A 187 -1.14 -22.01 16.88
CA GLY A 187 -1.68 -20.75 17.38
C GLY A 187 -0.67 -19.61 17.52
N ALA A 188 0.63 -19.87 17.32
CA ALA A 188 1.64 -18.82 17.35
C ALA A 188 1.46 -17.84 16.19
N TRP A 189 1.69 -16.56 16.44
CA TRP A 189 1.62 -15.55 15.39
C TRP A 189 2.81 -15.67 14.43
N SER A 190 2.54 -15.70 13.11
CA SER A 190 3.56 -15.81 12.07
C SER A 190 4.37 -14.52 11.84
N GLY A 191 3.96 -13.40 12.45
CA GLY A 191 4.53 -12.09 12.17
C GLY A 191 3.90 -11.39 10.97
N LEU A 192 2.97 -12.03 10.27
CA LEU A 192 2.29 -11.52 9.10
C LEU A 192 0.83 -11.18 9.41
N PHE A 193 0.29 -10.26 8.61
CA PHE A 193 -1.12 -9.89 8.65
C PHE A 193 -1.82 -10.27 7.35
N ARG A 194 -3.06 -10.70 7.47
CA ARG A 194 -4.01 -10.72 6.36
C ARG A 194 -4.72 -9.36 6.34
N HIS A 195 -4.58 -8.63 5.26
CA HIS A 195 -5.20 -7.33 5.06
C HIS A 195 -5.41 -7.07 3.58
N VAL A 196 -6.19 -6.05 3.26
CA VAL A 196 -6.37 -5.56 1.90
C VAL A 196 -5.68 -4.19 1.81
N LEU A 197 -4.88 -3.97 0.76
CA LEU A 197 -4.32 -2.66 0.49
C LEU A 197 -5.45 -1.69 0.16
N LYS A 198 -5.63 -0.69 1.02
CA LYS A 198 -6.52 0.46 0.79
C LYS A 198 -5.78 1.75 1.15
N VAL A 199 -5.94 2.75 0.31
CA VAL A 199 -5.54 4.14 0.57
C VAL A 199 -6.79 4.99 0.43
N PHE A 200 -7.04 5.86 1.40
CA PHE A 200 -8.26 6.63 1.52
C PHE A 200 -8.02 8.09 1.20
N LEU A 201 -8.93 8.70 0.44
CA LEU A 201 -8.97 10.14 0.23
C LEU A 201 -10.08 10.73 1.09
N LEU A 202 -9.71 11.57 2.05
CA LEU A 202 -10.65 12.30 2.90
C LEU A 202 -10.73 13.77 2.47
N ASP A 203 -11.91 14.35 2.63
CA ASP A 203 -12.07 15.82 2.55
C ASP A 203 -11.87 16.50 3.92
N GLY A 204 -11.98 17.82 3.93
CA GLY A 204 -11.80 18.62 5.16
C GLY A 204 -12.84 18.37 6.25
N GLU A 205 -13.93 17.67 5.94
CA GLU A 205 -14.99 17.28 6.87
C GLU A 205 -14.87 15.81 7.27
N SER A 206 -13.72 15.19 7.00
CA SER A 206 -13.41 13.76 7.26
C SER A 206 -14.33 12.78 6.57
N ARG A 207 -14.91 13.18 5.43
CA ARG A 207 -15.70 12.27 4.60
C ARG A 207 -14.79 11.55 3.63
N VAL A 208 -14.94 10.24 3.50
CA VAL A 208 -14.25 9.43 2.51
C VAL A 208 -14.78 9.77 1.12
N ARG A 209 -13.92 10.24 0.23
CA ARG A 209 -14.28 10.65 -1.14
C ARG A 209 -13.82 9.64 -2.19
N ASN A 210 -12.81 8.86 -1.89
CA ASN A 210 -12.37 7.73 -2.70
C ASN A 210 -11.57 6.72 -1.87
N VAL A 211 -11.53 5.47 -2.33
CA VAL A 211 -10.72 4.37 -1.77
C VAL A 211 -9.97 3.70 -2.92
N TYR A 212 -8.66 3.73 -2.85
CA TYR A 212 -7.79 3.13 -3.86
C TYR A 212 -7.24 1.80 -3.36
N SER A 213 -7.36 0.75 -4.17
CA SER A 213 -6.78 -0.56 -3.93
C SER A 213 -5.72 -0.89 -4.97
N VAL A 214 -5.09 -2.05 -4.89
CA VAL A 214 -3.93 -2.44 -5.74
C VAL A 214 -4.08 -2.07 -7.22
N GLY A 215 -5.25 -2.33 -7.83
CA GLY A 215 -5.47 -2.08 -9.26
C GLY A 215 -5.68 -0.62 -9.66
N LEU A 216 -5.96 0.28 -8.71
CA LEU A 216 -6.28 1.69 -8.97
C LEU A 216 -5.42 2.66 -8.15
N LEU A 217 -4.47 2.16 -7.36
CA LEU A 217 -3.58 3.00 -6.57
C LEU A 217 -2.46 3.56 -7.46
N ASP A 218 -2.71 4.70 -8.06
CA ASP A 218 -1.78 5.46 -8.90
C ASP A 218 -1.69 6.92 -8.47
N ALA A 219 -0.48 7.46 -8.41
CA ALA A 219 -0.26 8.83 -7.94
C ALA A 219 -0.95 9.88 -8.83
N THR A 220 -1.03 9.65 -10.14
CA THR A 220 -1.66 10.59 -11.10
C THR A 220 -3.16 10.62 -10.86
N LEU A 221 -3.79 9.45 -10.64
CA LEU A 221 -5.21 9.38 -10.33
C LEU A 221 -5.53 10.10 -9.01
N VAL A 222 -4.77 9.82 -7.94
CA VAL A 222 -4.97 10.48 -6.63
C VAL A 222 -4.78 12.01 -6.75
N LEU A 223 -3.78 12.48 -7.50
CA LEU A 223 -3.59 13.92 -7.75
C LEU A 223 -4.75 14.53 -8.54
N THR A 224 -5.31 13.81 -9.50
CA THR A 224 -6.47 14.25 -10.28
C THR A 224 -7.70 14.40 -9.36
N ASP A 225 -7.92 13.46 -8.46
CA ASP A 225 -9.01 13.50 -7.49
C ASP A 225 -8.82 14.64 -6.46
N LEU A 226 -7.62 14.83 -5.94
CA LEU A 226 -7.28 15.96 -5.07
C LEU A 226 -7.59 17.30 -5.74
N ARG A 227 -7.17 17.47 -6.98
CA ARG A 227 -7.45 18.69 -7.75
C ARG A 227 -8.94 18.86 -8.04
N THR A 228 -9.67 17.77 -8.31
CA THR A 228 -11.13 17.80 -8.50
C THR A 228 -11.84 18.30 -7.25
N LEU A 229 -11.46 17.83 -6.06
CA LEU A 229 -12.02 18.32 -4.79
C LEU A 229 -11.67 19.78 -4.50
N LEU A 230 -10.45 20.21 -4.79
CA LEU A 230 -10.04 21.60 -4.65
C LEU A 230 -10.85 22.53 -5.57
N LEU A 231 -11.11 22.12 -6.81
CA LEU A 231 -11.95 22.88 -7.75
C LEU A 231 -13.41 22.92 -7.29
N ALA A 232 -13.93 21.82 -6.74
CA ALA A 232 -15.29 21.77 -6.19
C ALA A 232 -15.46 22.71 -4.99
N SER A 233 -14.50 22.74 -4.08
CA SER A 233 -14.55 23.61 -2.89
C SER A 233 -14.51 25.12 -3.23
N ARG A 234 -13.96 25.51 -4.37
CA ARG A 234 -13.97 26.90 -4.86
C ARG A 234 -15.33 27.31 -5.47
N ARG A 235 -16.12 26.32 -5.95
CA ARG A 235 -17.44 26.57 -6.59
C ARG A 235 -18.58 26.67 -5.58
N SER A 236 -18.37 26.19 -4.35
CA SER A 236 -19.31 26.26 -3.24
C SER A 236 -18.77 27.25 -2.20
N PRO A 237 -18.91 28.58 -2.39
CA PRO A 237 -18.70 29.52 -1.30
C PRO A 237 -19.80 29.28 -0.27
N GLY A 238 -19.41 28.94 0.98
CA GLY A 238 -20.34 28.71 2.11
C GLY A 238 -21.28 29.86 2.40
#